data_ec3112474551882accc13e9b8a960b6d
#
_entry.id   ec3112474551882accc13e9b8a960b6d
#
_cell.length_a   1.000
_cell.length_b   1.000
_cell.length_c   1.000
_cell.angle_alpha   90.00
_cell.angle_beta   90.00
_cell.angle_gamma   90.00
#
_symmetry.space_group_name_H-M   'P 1'
#
loop_
_entity.id
_entity.type
_entity.pdbx_description
1 polymer ?
#
loop_
_entity_poly.entity_id
_entity_poly.type
_entity_poly.pdbx_seq_one_letter_code
_entity_poly.pdbx_strand_id
1 'polypeptide(L)'
;MKILGVDSSGLAASAAVLSGDTVVAVFTVNNKKTHSQTLLPMIKEVVDFSGIPLEELDAIAVAAGPGSFTGLRIGSSTVKGLGLVLDKPIIPVPTLEGLAYQLAESDGFICPIMDARRNQVYTGVYEMREGQMVEVMDQCAMDIHDLLKAVSYTHLTLPTNREV
;
A
#
# COMPACT_ATOMS: atom_id res chain seq x y z
N MET A 1 13.18 -10.32 -10.70
CA MET A 1 12.43 -10.72 -9.50
C MET A 1 10.95 -10.56 -9.82
N LYS A 2 10.11 -11.56 -9.46
CA LYS A 2 8.65 -11.57 -9.69
C LYS A 2 7.94 -11.49 -8.34
N ILE A 3 7.09 -10.49 -8.14
CA ILE A 3 6.44 -10.23 -6.85
C ILE A 3 4.94 -10.07 -7.06
N LEU A 4 4.15 -10.71 -6.20
CA LEU A 4 2.74 -10.39 -6.02
C LEU A 4 2.61 -9.37 -4.89
N GLY A 5 2.12 -8.18 -5.20
CA GLY A 5 1.77 -7.15 -4.20
C GLY A 5 0.28 -7.19 -3.87
N VAL A 6 -0.05 -7.07 -2.58
CA VAL A 6 -1.44 -7.08 -2.09
C VAL A 6 -1.64 -5.94 -1.10
N ASP A 7 -2.65 -5.12 -1.36
CA ASP A 7 -3.09 -4.08 -0.43
C ASP A 7 -4.60 -4.18 -0.17
N SER A 8 -4.95 -4.22 1.09
CA SER A 8 -6.33 -4.19 1.62
C SER A 8 -6.46 -3.26 2.82
N SER A 9 -5.52 -2.31 2.94
CA SER A 9 -5.43 -1.36 4.06
C SER A 9 -6.51 -0.29 4.04
N GLY A 10 -7.09 0.00 2.86
CA GLY A 10 -8.09 1.03 2.63
C GLY A 10 -9.50 0.50 2.35
N LEU A 11 -10.35 1.36 1.77
CA LEU A 11 -11.67 0.99 1.26
C LEU A 11 -11.55 0.16 -0.02
N ALA A 12 -10.64 0.53 -0.89
CA ALA A 12 -10.28 -0.26 -2.06
C ALA A 12 -9.33 -1.39 -1.66
N ALA A 13 -9.41 -2.50 -2.38
CA ALA A 13 -8.40 -3.55 -2.36
C ALA A 13 -7.67 -3.56 -3.71
N SER A 14 -6.37 -3.82 -3.68
CA SER A 14 -5.54 -3.93 -4.88
C SER A 14 -4.67 -5.18 -4.81
N ALA A 15 -4.45 -5.78 -5.98
CA ALA A 15 -3.44 -6.80 -6.19
C ALA A 15 -2.67 -6.48 -7.47
N ALA A 16 -1.36 -6.68 -7.46
CA ALA A 16 -0.50 -6.40 -8.61
C ALA A 16 0.58 -7.47 -8.75
N VAL A 17 0.96 -7.76 -9.99
CA VAL A 17 2.11 -8.62 -10.30
C VAL A 17 3.20 -7.77 -10.94
N LEU A 18 4.39 -7.83 -10.34
CA LEU A 18 5.60 -7.16 -10.85
C LEU A 18 6.57 -8.18 -11.41
N SER A 19 7.29 -7.79 -12.47
CA SER A 19 8.41 -8.54 -13.02
C SER A 19 9.58 -7.58 -13.26
N GLY A 20 10.65 -7.70 -12.49
CA GLY A 20 11.69 -6.67 -12.41
C GLY A 20 11.09 -5.35 -11.93
N ASP A 21 11.29 -4.29 -12.72
CA ASP A 21 10.78 -2.95 -12.42
C ASP A 21 9.46 -2.62 -13.14
N THR A 22 8.83 -3.64 -13.76
CA THR A 22 7.60 -3.45 -14.52
C THR A 22 6.41 -4.03 -13.78
N VAL A 23 5.36 -3.22 -13.61
CA VAL A 23 4.03 -3.70 -13.22
C VAL A 23 3.39 -4.37 -14.42
N VAL A 24 3.29 -5.71 -14.39
CA VAL A 24 2.75 -6.51 -15.50
C VAL A 24 1.23 -6.49 -15.52
N ALA A 25 0.63 -6.57 -14.35
CA ALA A 25 -0.82 -6.50 -14.18
C ALA A 25 -1.16 -5.87 -12.82
N VAL A 26 -2.24 -5.10 -12.79
CA VAL A 26 -2.81 -4.56 -11.55
C VAL A 26 -4.33 -4.66 -11.61
N PHE A 27 -4.92 -5.03 -10.49
CA PHE A 27 -6.36 -5.12 -10.33
C PHE A 27 -6.78 -4.41 -9.06
N THR A 28 -7.64 -3.40 -9.19
CA THR A 28 -8.14 -2.62 -8.05
C THR A 28 -9.66 -2.69 -8.02
N VAL A 29 -10.22 -2.99 -6.87
CA VAL A 29 -11.67 -3.04 -6.65
C VAL A 29 -12.05 -2.13 -5.49
N ASN A 30 -12.94 -1.17 -5.80
CA ASN A 30 -13.60 -0.32 -4.82
C ASN A 30 -15.11 -0.56 -4.92
N ASN A 31 -15.59 -1.56 -4.19
CA ASN A 31 -17.01 -1.90 -4.17
C ASN A 31 -17.50 -2.07 -2.72
N LYS A 32 -18.81 -2.22 -2.55
CA LYS A 32 -19.43 -2.40 -1.21
C LYS A 32 -19.25 -3.80 -0.62
N LYS A 33 -18.55 -4.72 -1.32
CA LYS A 33 -18.28 -6.07 -0.81
C LYS A 33 -17.09 -6.05 0.14
N THR A 34 -17.06 -6.99 1.07
CA THR A 34 -15.94 -7.13 2.01
C THR A 34 -14.69 -7.69 1.31
N HIS A 35 -13.53 -7.28 1.76
CA HIS A 35 -12.25 -7.79 1.23
C HIS A 35 -12.13 -9.31 1.32
N SER A 36 -12.77 -9.94 2.33
CA SER A 36 -12.80 -11.40 2.45
C SER A 36 -13.51 -12.13 1.29
N GLN A 37 -14.39 -11.43 0.59
CA GLN A 37 -15.11 -11.98 -0.56
C GLN A 37 -14.39 -11.69 -1.89
N THR A 38 -13.58 -10.63 -1.93
CA THR A 38 -13.05 -10.10 -3.19
C THR A 38 -11.56 -10.34 -3.37
N LEU A 39 -10.77 -10.37 -2.29
CA LEU A 39 -9.32 -10.33 -2.39
C LEU A 39 -8.74 -11.56 -3.10
N LEU A 40 -9.13 -12.76 -2.69
CA LEU A 40 -8.61 -13.99 -3.31
C LEU A 40 -9.02 -14.15 -4.79
N PRO A 41 -10.29 -13.88 -5.18
CA PRO A 41 -10.63 -13.77 -6.59
C PRO A 41 -9.81 -12.75 -7.38
N MET A 42 -9.55 -11.57 -6.80
CA MET A 42 -8.71 -10.54 -7.43
C MET A 42 -7.28 -11.01 -7.65
N ILE A 43 -6.69 -11.67 -6.65
CA ILE A 43 -5.35 -12.26 -6.77
C ILE A 43 -5.33 -13.27 -7.91
N LYS A 44 -6.34 -14.14 -8.02
CA LYS A 44 -6.44 -15.09 -9.12
C LYS A 44 -6.48 -14.38 -10.48
N GLU A 45 -7.36 -13.39 -10.64
CA GLU A 45 -7.51 -12.66 -11.89
C GLU A 45 -6.20 -11.93 -12.29
N VAL A 46 -5.55 -11.22 -11.36
CA VAL A 46 -4.32 -10.50 -11.68
C VAL A 46 -3.18 -11.45 -12.07
N VAL A 47 -3.10 -12.62 -11.46
CA VAL A 47 -2.13 -13.66 -11.79
C VAL A 47 -2.42 -14.23 -13.18
N ASP A 48 -3.67 -14.58 -13.46
CA ASP A 48 -4.09 -15.10 -14.77
C ASP A 48 -3.78 -14.08 -15.90
N PHE A 49 -4.09 -12.79 -15.68
CA PHE A 49 -3.81 -11.72 -16.65
C PHE A 49 -2.32 -11.41 -16.79
N SER A 50 -1.52 -11.61 -15.74
CA SER A 50 -0.08 -11.39 -15.82
C SER A 50 0.64 -12.43 -16.67
N GLY A 51 0.05 -13.60 -16.85
CA GLY A 51 0.70 -14.75 -17.47
C GLY A 51 1.85 -15.34 -16.64
N ILE A 52 2.00 -14.92 -15.38
CA ILE A 52 3.06 -15.40 -14.47
C ILE A 52 2.40 -16.32 -13.43
N PRO A 53 2.67 -17.65 -13.47
CA PRO A 53 2.12 -18.59 -12.49
C PRO A 53 2.56 -18.26 -11.06
N LEU A 54 1.73 -18.58 -10.07
CA LEU A 54 2.03 -18.35 -8.64
C LEU A 54 3.34 -19.03 -8.19
N GLU A 55 3.65 -20.17 -8.75
CA GLU A 55 4.85 -20.96 -8.45
C GLU A 55 6.14 -20.24 -8.87
N GLU A 56 6.06 -19.38 -9.87
CA GLU A 56 7.18 -18.59 -10.41
C GLU A 56 7.42 -17.27 -9.66
N LEU A 57 6.58 -16.94 -8.71
CA LEU A 57 6.79 -15.77 -7.85
C LEU A 57 8.01 -15.98 -6.95
N ASP A 58 8.79 -14.93 -6.74
CA ASP A 58 9.93 -14.95 -5.82
C ASP A 58 9.49 -14.56 -4.40
N ALA A 59 8.48 -13.71 -4.27
CA ALA A 59 7.96 -13.23 -2.99
C ALA A 59 6.52 -12.72 -3.11
N ILE A 60 5.87 -12.53 -1.95
CA ILE A 60 4.56 -11.91 -1.84
C ILE A 60 4.67 -10.71 -0.89
N ALA A 61 4.41 -9.51 -1.40
CA ALA A 61 4.38 -8.28 -0.61
C ALA A 61 2.96 -7.97 -0.13
N VAL A 62 2.83 -7.46 1.09
CA VAL A 62 1.53 -7.11 1.66
C VAL A 62 1.60 -5.82 2.46
N ALA A 63 0.59 -4.96 2.32
CA ALA A 63 0.45 -3.78 3.16
C ALA A 63 0.31 -4.19 4.63
N ALA A 64 1.25 -3.70 5.47
CA ALA A 64 1.38 -4.08 6.87
C ALA A 64 0.72 -3.08 7.84
N GLY A 65 0.21 -2.00 7.32
CA GLY A 65 -0.39 -0.90 8.08
C GLY A 65 0.47 0.37 8.07
N PRO A 66 -0.13 1.46 8.57
CA PRO A 66 -1.46 1.58 9.18
C PRO A 66 -2.61 1.43 8.17
N GLY A 67 -3.85 1.28 8.68
CA GLY A 67 -5.03 1.19 7.84
C GLY A 67 -6.23 0.50 8.51
N SER A 68 -7.18 0.07 7.70
CA SER A 68 -8.34 -0.68 8.15
C SER A 68 -7.95 -1.95 8.90
N PHE A 69 -8.28 -2.03 10.18
CA PHE A 69 -7.97 -3.19 11.03
C PHE A 69 -8.46 -4.52 10.46
N THR A 70 -9.70 -4.54 9.96
CA THR A 70 -10.27 -5.73 9.32
C THR A 70 -9.60 -6.02 7.98
N GLY A 71 -9.37 -4.98 7.17
CA GLY A 71 -8.72 -5.11 5.88
C GLY A 71 -7.31 -5.69 6.01
N LEU A 72 -6.47 -5.12 6.86
CA LEU A 72 -5.11 -5.59 7.10
C LEU A 72 -5.06 -7.06 7.57
N ARG A 73 -6.00 -7.47 8.42
CA ARG A 73 -6.09 -8.88 8.84
C ARG A 73 -6.46 -9.82 7.71
N ILE A 74 -7.40 -9.42 6.86
CA ILE A 74 -7.80 -10.22 5.69
C ILE A 74 -6.62 -10.34 4.73
N GLY A 75 -5.95 -9.23 4.38
CA GLY A 75 -4.77 -9.25 3.52
C GLY A 75 -3.65 -10.12 4.07
N SER A 76 -3.27 -9.87 5.32
CA SER A 76 -2.22 -10.63 6.00
C SER A 76 -2.52 -12.14 6.08
N SER A 77 -3.78 -12.51 6.40
CA SER A 77 -4.17 -13.92 6.47
C SER A 77 -4.15 -14.60 5.10
N THR A 78 -4.64 -13.90 4.07
CA THR A 78 -4.64 -14.40 2.69
C THR A 78 -3.22 -14.64 2.20
N VAL A 79 -2.35 -13.63 2.38
CA VAL A 79 -0.96 -13.70 1.93
C VAL A 79 -0.16 -14.75 2.71
N LYS A 80 -0.38 -14.87 4.02
CA LYS A 80 0.24 -15.95 4.84
C LYS A 80 -0.17 -17.33 4.37
N GLY A 81 -1.46 -17.52 4.04
CA GLY A 81 -1.93 -18.78 3.48
C GLY A 81 -1.27 -19.12 2.15
N LEU A 82 -1.19 -18.13 1.24
CA LEU A 82 -0.51 -18.31 -0.05
C LEU A 82 0.99 -18.57 0.12
N GLY A 83 1.69 -17.78 0.94
CA GLY A 83 3.12 -17.94 1.18
C GLY A 83 3.47 -19.31 1.76
N LEU A 84 2.62 -19.82 2.66
CA LEU A 84 2.80 -21.17 3.22
C LEU A 84 2.64 -22.28 2.17
N VAL A 85 1.60 -22.18 1.32
CA VAL A 85 1.33 -23.20 0.29
C VAL A 85 2.37 -23.18 -0.82
N LEU A 86 2.84 -21.99 -1.19
CA LEU A 86 3.79 -21.79 -2.28
C LEU A 86 5.26 -21.84 -1.84
N ASP A 87 5.50 -21.92 -0.54
CA ASP A 87 6.85 -21.82 0.06
C ASP A 87 7.58 -20.53 -0.39
N LYS A 88 6.88 -19.38 -0.29
CA LYS A 88 7.42 -18.09 -0.71
C LYS A 88 7.53 -17.13 0.48
N PRO A 89 8.59 -16.31 0.54
CA PRO A 89 8.75 -15.29 1.56
C PRO A 89 7.66 -14.22 1.44
N ILE A 90 7.27 -13.68 2.60
CA ILE A 90 6.31 -12.58 2.70
C ILE A 90 7.07 -11.33 3.10
N ILE A 91 6.84 -10.24 2.36
CA ILE A 91 7.46 -8.94 2.59
C ILE A 91 6.37 -7.99 3.14
N PRO A 92 6.44 -7.61 4.41
CA PRO A 92 5.57 -6.56 4.94
C PRO A 92 6.02 -5.20 4.41
N VAL A 93 5.08 -4.43 3.86
CA VAL A 93 5.33 -3.06 3.36
C VAL A 93 4.53 -2.08 4.20
N PRO A 94 5.16 -1.08 4.84
CA PRO A 94 4.43 -0.01 5.54
C PRO A 94 3.51 0.71 4.56
N THR A 95 2.22 0.86 4.92
CA THR A 95 1.21 1.40 3.99
C THR A 95 1.53 2.84 3.59
N LEU A 96 2.00 3.66 4.53
CA LEU A 96 2.33 5.06 4.25
C LEU A 96 3.58 5.19 3.38
N GLU A 97 4.55 4.32 3.55
CA GLU A 97 5.72 4.26 2.68
C GLU A 97 5.31 3.89 1.25
N GLY A 98 4.46 2.88 1.08
CA GLY A 98 3.90 2.51 -0.22
C GLY A 98 3.12 3.65 -0.89
N LEU A 99 2.40 4.46 -0.12
CA LEU A 99 1.75 5.68 -0.62
C LEU A 99 2.77 6.76 -1.00
N ALA A 100 3.83 6.93 -0.20
CA ALA A 100 4.88 7.89 -0.50
C ALA A 100 5.61 7.58 -1.81
N TYR A 101 5.83 6.30 -2.11
CA TYR A 101 6.45 5.86 -3.36
C TYR A 101 5.71 6.30 -4.63
N GLN A 102 4.42 6.60 -4.56
CA GLN A 102 3.67 7.14 -5.71
C GLN A 102 4.16 8.53 -6.13
N LEU A 103 4.87 9.23 -5.26
CA LEU A 103 5.44 10.56 -5.48
C LEU A 103 6.98 10.52 -5.45
N ALA A 104 7.59 9.36 -5.69
CA ALA A 104 9.04 9.17 -5.62
C ALA A 104 9.86 10.04 -6.58
N GLU A 105 9.24 10.52 -7.67
CA GLU A 105 9.86 11.45 -8.62
C GLU A 105 9.70 12.94 -8.22
N SER A 106 8.99 13.20 -7.12
CA SER A 106 8.77 14.57 -6.65
C SER A 106 9.92 15.03 -5.77
N ASP A 107 10.35 16.28 -5.95
CA ASP A 107 11.32 16.92 -5.06
C ASP A 107 10.68 17.27 -3.72
N GLY A 108 11.43 17.11 -2.63
CA GLY A 108 11.08 17.54 -1.30
C GLY A 108 10.42 16.46 -0.43
N PHE A 109 9.74 16.91 0.62
CA PHE A 109 9.11 16.02 1.58
C PHE A 109 7.76 15.50 1.08
N ILE A 110 7.52 14.22 1.27
CA ILE A 110 6.27 13.54 0.94
C ILE A 110 5.58 13.20 2.26
N CYS A 111 4.34 13.65 2.42
CA CYS A 111 3.55 13.44 3.62
C CYS A 111 2.24 12.72 3.26
N PRO A 112 2.23 11.38 3.20
CA PRO A 112 1.02 10.62 2.97
C PRO A 112 0.05 10.78 4.14
N ILE A 113 -1.25 10.86 3.84
CA ILE A 113 -2.31 11.06 4.82
C ILE A 113 -3.40 10.01 4.59
N MET A 114 -3.73 9.24 5.62
CA MET A 114 -4.85 8.30 5.62
C MET A 114 -5.79 8.62 6.78
N ASP A 115 -7.09 8.51 6.55
CA ASP A 115 -8.10 8.69 7.59
C ASP A 115 -7.95 7.64 8.71
N ALA A 116 -7.66 8.09 9.93
CA ALA A 116 -7.61 7.27 11.14
C ALA A 116 -8.91 7.36 11.97
N ARG A 117 -9.94 8.04 11.44
CA ARG A 117 -11.22 8.39 12.09
C ARG A 117 -11.05 9.40 13.23
N ARG A 118 -12.18 9.96 13.72
CA ARG A 118 -12.24 10.89 14.86
C ARG A 118 -11.34 12.12 14.71
N ASN A 119 -11.27 12.70 13.52
CA ASN A 119 -10.40 13.83 13.15
C ASN A 119 -8.90 13.52 13.27
N GLN A 120 -8.53 12.25 13.34
CA GLN A 120 -7.15 11.81 13.32
C GLN A 120 -6.77 11.28 11.93
N VAL A 121 -5.51 11.41 11.61
CA VAL A 121 -4.90 10.86 10.40
C VAL A 121 -3.71 9.99 10.75
N TYR A 122 -3.53 8.91 9.99
CA TYR A 122 -2.24 8.23 9.93
C TYR A 122 -1.37 9.01 8.95
N THR A 123 -0.16 9.34 9.36
CA THR A 123 0.78 10.13 8.56
C THR A 123 2.22 9.80 8.95
N GLY A 124 3.14 10.20 8.12
CA GLY A 124 4.58 10.17 8.30
C GLY A 124 5.20 11.17 7.33
N VAL A 125 6.49 11.42 7.42
CA VAL A 125 7.19 12.27 6.46
C VAL A 125 8.31 11.47 5.83
N TYR A 126 8.34 11.46 4.52
CA TYR A 126 9.29 10.72 3.71
C TYR A 126 10.00 11.67 2.74
N GLU A 127 11.17 11.28 2.30
CA GLU A 127 11.94 11.98 1.29
C GLU A 127 12.67 10.96 0.41
N MET A 128 12.70 11.20 -0.89
CA MET A 128 13.53 10.41 -1.79
C MET A 128 14.98 10.92 -1.74
N ARG A 129 15.90 10.08 -1.27
CA ARG A 129 17.34 10.38 -1.21
C ARG A 129 18.12 9.31 -1.96
N GLU A 130 18.87 9.71 -2.97
CA GLU A 130 19.73 8.79 -3.73
C GLU A 130 19.01 7.54 -4.25
N GLY A 131 17.73 7.69 -4.64
CA GLY A 131 16.90 6.61 -5.17
C GLY A 131 16.28 5.68 -4.11
N GLN A 132 16.38 6.05 -2.82
CA GLN A 132 15.77 5.32 -1.71
C GLN A 132 14.78 6.20 -0.95
N MET A 133 13.65 5.62 -0.57
CA MET A 133 12.70 6.29 0.31
C MET A 133 13.23 6.29 1.75
N VAL A 134 13.40 7.46 2.32
CA VAL A 134 13.87 7.66 3.69
C VAL A 134 12.72 8.19 4.55
N GLU A 135 12.44 7.53 5.65
CA GLU A 135 11.49 8.01 6.65
C GLU A 135 12.15 9.12 7.48
N VAL A 136 11.64 10.35 7.34
CA VAL A 136 12.14 11.56 8.03
C VAL A 136 11.39 11.77 9.35
N MET A 137 10.12 11.40 9.39
CA MET A 137 9.30 11.35 10.60
C MET A 137 8.56 10.02 10.63
N ASP A 138 8.69 9.32 11.75
CA ASP A 138 8.05 8.02 11.96
C ASP A 138 6.55 8.11 11.75
N GLN A 139 5.98 7.05 11.18
CA GLN A 139 4.54 6.96 10.99
C GLN A 139 3.81 6.99 12.34
N CYS A 140 2.78 7.81 12.43
CA CYS A 140 1.99 7.99 13.64
C CYS A 140 0.52 8.28 13.32
N ALA A 141 -0.32 8.24 14.36
CA ALA A 141 -1.65 8.79 14.32
C ALA A 141 -1.66 10.14 15.06
N MET A 142 -2.15 11.20 14.43
CA MET A 142 -2.25 12.51 15.05
C MET A 142 -3.52 13.24 14.64
N ASP A 143 -3.87 14.30 15.38
CA ASP A 143 -4.95 15.20 14.97
C ASP A 143 -4.56 15.94 13.69
N ILE A 144 -5.50 16.10 12.77
CA ILE A 144 -5.25 16.76 11.48
C ILE A 144 -4.78 18.22 11.65
N HIS A 145 -5.26 18.91 12.66
CA HIS A 145 -4.87 20.30 12.93
C HIS A 145 -3.42 20.38 13.46
N ASP A 146 -2.96 19.35 14.19
CA ASP A 146 -1.58 19.30 14.66
C ASP A 146 -0.64 18.95 13.50
N LEU A 147 -1.06 18.08 12.59
CA LEU A 147 -0.33 17.84 11.34
C LEU A 147 -0.18 19.14 10.54
N LEU A 148 -1.26 19.89 10.35
CA LEU A 148 -1.23 21.17 9.61
C LEU A 148 -0.25 22.17 10.22
N LYS A 149 -0.16 22.23 11.57
CA LYS A 149 0.84 23.08 12.24
C LYS A 149 2.25 22.57 12.01
N ALA A 150 2.48 21.25 12.12
CA ALA A 150 3.80 20.64 11.96
C ALA A 150 4.35 20.85 10.55
N VAL A 151 3.49 20.82 9.52
CA VAL A 151 3.90 20.96 8.11
C VAL A 151 3.71 22.37 7.54
N SER A 152 3.21 23.34 8.33
CA SER A 152 2.97 24.71 7.87
C SER A 152 4.24 25.47 7.44
N TYR A 153 5.41 24.96 7.78
CA TYR A 153 6.71 25.47 7.36
C TYR A 153 7.22 24.81 6.07
N THR A 154 6.52 23.80 5.54
CA THR A 154 6.85 23.12 4.30
C THR A 154 5.75 23.39 3.28
N HIS A 155 6.12 23.70 2.02
CA HIS A 155 5.14 23.85 0.94
C HIS A 155 4.51 22.47 0.65
N LEU A 156 3.26 22.28 1.10
CA LEU A 156 2.48 21.08 0.79
C LEU A 156 1.80 21.24 -0.56
N THR A 157 2.17 20.43 -1.53
CA THR A 157 1.32 20.11 -2.66
C THR A 157 0.51 18.89 -2.29
N LEU A 158 -0.77 19.08 -1.95
CA LEU A 158 -1.70 17.98 -1.78
C LEU A 158 -2.14 17.50 -3.16
N PRO A 159 -1.90 16.26 -3.56
CA PRO A 159 -2.65 15.67 -4.66
C PRO A 159 -4.09 15.54 -4.17
N THR A 160 -4.95 16.44 -4.63
CA THR A 160 -6.39 16.38 -4.38
C THR A 160 -6.97 15.27 -5.26
N ASN A 161 -6.99 14.04 -4.77
CA ASN A 161 -7.94 13.07 -5.28
C ASN A 161 -9.34 13.52 -4.81
N ARG A 162 -9.97 14.38 -5.60
CA ARG A 162 -11.41 14.55 -5.55
C ARG A 162 -12.01 13.28 -6.13
N GLU A 163 -12.44 12.39 -5.26
CA GLU A 163 -13.41 11.38 -5.68
C GLU A 163 -14.68 12.13 -6.08
N VAL A 164 -15.05 12.02 -7.35
CA VAL A 164 -16.36 12.38 -7.90
C VAL A 164 -17.29 11.21 -7.69
#